data_ee5bf2544c24575846adbb4c65a2082f
#
_entry.id   ee5bf2544c24575846adbb4c65a2082f
#
_cell.length_a   1.000
_cell.length_b   1.000
_cell.length_c   1.000
_cell.angle_alpha   90.00
_cell.angle_beta   90.00
_cell.angle_gamma   90.00
#
_symmetry.space_group_name_H-M   'P 1'
#
loop_
_entity.id
_entity.type
_entity.pdbx_description
1 polymer ?
#
loop_
_entity_poly.entity_id
_entity_poly.type
_entity_poly.pdbx_seq_one_letter_code
_entity_poly.pdbx_strand_id
1 'polypeptide(L)'
;KGKFRPIVLTIALPMFIILMLNFIAPKGIAGTTLIIYVLTINISWGIICTFGNSINMIANVMTPNMKERDNVISFRSISSAVGNSAPVAIFAVIGAIWRKDNSELIEAVTGTSIRSVEGLQYIISAALCSVVGVITVLLGMKMVRERTVYTAEKKNPLVGFVDIIKNKYAWTIIVSEFLKSFRGVATYMEAFIAAAVLGDISKKILFVLPVGIGTAVGMLVINFLLKKFDARQLYIASGIYSVCANCIAFGVGYAY
;
A
#
# COMPACT_ATOMS: atom_id res chain seq x y z
N LYS A 1 -13.54 18.89 -17.97
CA LYS A 1 -12.41 18.73 -17.03
C LYS A 1 -12.99 17.95 -15.84
N GLY A 2 -12.56 16.72 -15.59
CA GLY A 2 -13.09 15.88 -14.52
C GLY A 2 -12.87 16.45 -13.10
N LYS A 3 -13.49 15.82 -12.10
CA LYS A 3 -13.41 16.24 -10.69
C LYS A 3 -12.17 15.67 -9.99
N PHE A 4 -11.85 14.40 -10.23
CA PHE A 4 -10.79 13.66 -9.54
C PHE A 4 -9.43 13.80 -10.20
N ARG A 5 -9.39 13.85 -11.54
CA ARG A 5 -8.16 13.97 -12.31
C ARG A 5 -7.26 15.15 -11.91
N PRO A 6 -7.76 16.39 -11.76
CA PRO A 6 -6.91 17.51 -11.33
C PRO A 6 -6.35 17.32 -9.93
N ILE A 7 -7.12 16.73 -9.02
CA ILE A 7 -6.68 16.45 -7.64
C ILE A 7 -5.48 15.51 -7.65
N VAL A 8 -5.59 14.38 -8.38
CA VAL A 8 -4.50 13.40 -8.46
C VAL A 8 -3.24 13.99 -9.06
N LEU A 9 -3.37 14.80 -10.12
CA LEU A 9 -2.21 15.45 -10.75
C LEU A 9 -1.52 16.45 -9.81
N THR A 10 -2.29 17.23 -9.05
CA THR A 10 -1.74 18.21 -8.09
C THR A 10 -1.02 17.54 -6.94
N ILE A 11 -1.51 16.37 -6.48
CA ILE A 11 -0.97 15.67 -5.31
C ILE A 11 0.25 14.81 -5.67
N ALA A 12 0.44 14.42 -6.92
CA ALA A 12 1.53 13.55 -7.33
C ALA A 12 2.92 14.07 -6.89
N LEU A 13 3.18 15.37 -7.05
CA LEU A 13 4.46 15.98 -6.68
C LEU A 13 4.64 16.12 -5.16
N PRO A 14 3.68 16.68 -4.38
CA PRO A 14 3.75 16.68 -2.93
C PRO A 14 3.91 15.28 -2.32
N MET A 15 3.25 14.27 -2.87
CA MET A 15 3.35 12.90 -2.43
C MET A 15 4.78 12.36 -2.60
N PHE A 16 5.44 12.66 -3.72
CA PHE A 16 6.85 12.35 -3.94
C PHE A 16 7.75 13.00 -2.87
N ILE A 17 7.58 14.29 -2.64
CA ILE A 17 8.41 15.04 -1.68
C ILE A 17 8.28 14.46 -0.28
N ILE A 18 7.06 14.26 0.20
CA ILE A 18 6.82 13.74 1.55
C ILE A 18 7.30 12.30 1.68
N LEU A 19 7.15 11.47 0.64
CA LEU A 19 7.71 10.13 0.64
C LEU A 19 9.24 10.17 0.81
N MET A 20 9.93 11.04 0.10
CA MET A 20 11.38 11.20 0.24
C MET A 20 11.78 11.67 1.63
N LEU A 21 11.05 12.62 2.21
CA LEU A 21 11.30 13.12 3.57
C LEU A 21 11.14 12.03 4.66
N ASN A 22 10.33 11.00 4.43
CA ASN A 22 10.23 9.87 5.34
C ASN A 22 11.53 9.04 5.43
N PHE A 23 12.34 9.04 4.39
CA PHE A 23 13.59 8.26 4.34
C PHE A 23 14.84 9.11 4.55
N ILE A 24 14.74 10.43 4.49
CA ILE A 24 15.85 11.35 4.69
C ILE A 24 15.74 11.96 6.08
N ALA A 25 16.50 11.41 7.02
CA ALA A 25 16.63 12.03 8.34
C ALA A 25 17.63 13.19 8.29
N PRO A 26 17.28 14.40 8.74
CA PRO A 26 18.23 15.51 8.81
C PRO A 26 19.38 15.20 9.77
N LYS A 27 20.60 15.50 9.36
CA LYS A 27 21.80 15.29 10.20
C LYS A 27 21.74 16.21 11.42
N GLY A 28 22.08 15.67 12.60
CA GLY A 28 22.16 16.44 13.85
C GLY A 28 20.86 16.52 14.65
N ILE A 29 19.77 15.93 14.18
CA ILE A 29 18.53 15.85 14.94
C ILE A 29 18.50 14.54 15.73
N ALA A 30 18.37 14.63 17.06
CA ALA A 30 18.30 13.48 17.96
C ALA A 30 17.23 13.67 19.05
N GLY A 31 16.88 12.59 19.73
CA GLY A 31 15.95 12.61 20.85
C GLY A 31 14.55 13.09 20.49
N THR A 32 13.95 13.95 21.28
CA THR A 32 12.57 14.44 21.13
C THR A 32 12.35 15.15 19.81
N THR A 33 13.33 15.89 19.30
CA THR A 33 13.22 16.62 18.02
C THR A 33 13.07 15.65 16.84
N LEU A 34 13.78 14.51 16.86
CA LEU A 34 13.62 13.48 15.84
C LEU A 34 12.23 12.85 15.89
N ILE A 35 11.68 12.63 17.09
CA ILE A 35 10.32 12.10 17.26
C ILE A 35 9.30 13.06 16.65
N ILE A 36 9.41 14.36 16.96
CA ILE A 36 8.52 15.40 16.41
C ILE A 36 8.61 15.44 14.88
N TYR A 37 9.82 15.39 14.34
CA TYR A 37 10.06 15.35 12.90
C TYR A 37 9.33 14.16 12.24
N VAL A 38 9.55 12.95 12.75
CA VAL A 38 8.93 11.72 12.24
C VAL A 38 7.41 11.78 12.33
N LEU A 39 6.86 12.24 13.46
CA LEU A 39 5.41 12.40 13.63
C LEU A 39 4.83 13.39 12.62
N THR A 40 5.46 14.55 12.44
CA THR A 40 5.00 15.57 11.51
C THR A 40 4.96 15.06 10.07
N ILE A 41 6.00 14.34 9.64
CA ILE A 41 6.05 13.76 8.30
C ILE A 41 5.00 12.66 8.14
N ASN A 42 4.83 11.78 9.14
CA ASN A 42 3.82 10.72 9.06
C ASN A 42 2.39 11.27 9.04
N ILE A 43 2.09 12.33 9.80
CA ILE A 43 0.79 13.01 9.73
C ILE A 43 0.59 13.62 8.35
N SER A 44 1.59 14.31 7.81
CA SER A 44 1.54 14.90 6.46
C SER A 44 1.35 13.82 5.38
N TRP A 45 2.03 12.68 5.52
CA TRP A 45 1.86 11.52 4.66
C TRP A 45 0.42 10.99 4.70
N GLY A 46 -0.15 10.81 5.90
CA GLY A 46 -1.53 10.38 6.09
C GLY A 46 -2.54 11.30 5.40
N ILE A 47 -2.37 12.62 5.54
CA ILE A 47 -3.21 13.62 4.89
C ILE A 47 -3.14 13.48 3.36
N ILE A 48 -1.93 13.43 2.80
CA ILE A 48 -1.74 13.32 1.35
C ILE A 48 -2.25 11.99 0.80
N CYS A 49 -2.04 10.88 1.50
CA CYS A 49 -2.58 9.58 1.11
C CYS A 49 -4.11 9.60 1.07
N THR A 50 -4.77 10.32 1.99
CA THR A 50 -6.23 10.48 1.96
C THR A 50 -6.70 11.16 0.69
N PHE A 51 -6.04 12.22 0.24
CA PHE A 51 -6.32 12.83 -1.05
C PHE A 51 -5.95 11.92 -2.22
N GLY A 52 -4.85 11.17 -2.12
CA GLY A 52 -4.41 10.17 -3.10
C GLY A 52 -5.45 9.08 -3.34
N ASN A 53 -6.31 8.77 -2.37
CA ASN A 53 -7.45 7.86 -2.54
C ASN A 53 -8.45 8.31 -3.61
N SER A 54 -8.38 9.55 -4.06
CA SER A 54 -9.15 10.03 -5.23
C SER A 54 -8.89 9.21 -6.49
N ILE A 55 -7.71 8.60 -6.62
CA ILE A 55 -7.38 7.68 -7.72
C ILE A 55 -8.30 6.45 -7.72
N ASN A 56 -8.71 6.01 -6.52
CA ASN A 56 -9.60 4.87 -6.33
C ASN A 56 -11.02 5.19 -6.80
N MET A 57 -11.43 6.46 -6.68
CA MET A 57 -12.75 6.92 -7.12
C MET A 57 -12.84 7.09 -8.63
N ILE A 58 -11.73 7.28 -9.33
CA ILE A 58 -11.69 7.42 -10.78
C ILE A 58 -12.27 6.18 -11.47
N ALA A 59 -11.99 4.98 -10.99
CA ALA A 59 -12.53 3.74 -11.53
C ALA A 59 -14.08 3.74 -11.59
N ASN A 60 -14.71 4.38 -10.60
CA ASN A 60 -16.18 4.46 -10.52
C ASN A 60 -16.80 5.48 -11.49
N VAL A 61 -16.01 6.44 -11.98
CA VAL A 61 -16.48 7.51 -12.88
C VAL A 61 -16.00 7.34 -14.33
N MET A 62 -15.19 6.33 -14.61
CA MET A 62 -14.69 6.05 -15.95
C MET A 62 -15.77 5.48 -16.88
N THR A 63 -16.67 4.65 -16.35
CA THR A 63 -17.71 4.00 -17.15
C THR A 63 -19.03 3.93 -16.37
N PRO A 64 -20.18 4.19 -17.04
CA PRO A 64 -21.50 4.00 -16.47
C PRO A 64 -21.91 2.51 -16.42
N ASN A 65 -21.26 1.64 -17.19
CA ASN A 65 -21.59 0.22 -17.28
C ASN A 65 -21.03 -0.53 -16.05
N MET A 66 -21.91 -1.19 -15.30
CA MET A 66 -21.54 -1.94 -14.10
C MET A 66 -20.52 -3.05 -14.36
N LYS A 67 -20.71 -3.84 -15.44
CA LYS A 67 -19.79 -4.95 -15.76
C LYS A 67 -18.39 -4.48 -16.12
N GLU A 68 -18.29 -3.40 -16.90
CA GLU A 68 -16.99 -2.79 -17.22
C GLU A 68 -16.31 -2.24 -15.98
N ARG A 69 -17.10 -1.61 -15.09
CA ARG A 69 -16.59 -1.08 -13.81
C ARG A 69 -16.01 -2.18 -12.93
N ASP A 70 -16.70 -3.31 -12.80
CA ASP A 70 -16.24 -4.45 -12.01
C ASP A 70 -14.93 -5.03 -12.57
N ASN A 71 -14.81 -5.11 -13.89
CA ASN A 71 -13.57 -5.51 -14.55
C ASN A 71 -12.43 -4.53 -14.27
N VAL A 72 -12.67 -3.23 -14.35
CA VAL A 72 -11.67 -2.19 -14.04
C VAL A 72 -11.22 -2.28 -12.58
N ILE A 73 -12.16 -2.48 -11.65
CA ILE A 73 -11.85 -2.64 -10.21
C ILE A 73 -11.01 -3.91 -9.97
N SER A 74 -11.36 -5.02 -10.62
CA SER A 74 -10.60 -6.28 -10.51
C SER A 74 -9.18 -6.12 -11.05
N PHE A 75 -9.04 -5.53 -12.23
CA PHE A 75 -7.72 -5.28 -12.84
C PHE A 75 -6.86 -4.34 -12.00
N ARG A 76 -7.49 -3.30 -11.44
CA ARG A 76 -6.85 -2.39 -10.48
C ARG A 76 -6.33 -3.13 -9.25
N SER A 77 -7.10 -4.07 -8.71
CA SER A 77 -6.69 -4.84 -7.52
C SER A 77 -5.48 -5.72 -7.81
N ILE A 78 -5.41 -6.34 -8.99
CA ILE A 78 -4.24 -7.09 -9.46
C ILE A 78 -3.03 -6.15 -9.58
N SER A 79 -3.20 -5.01 -10.25
CA SER A 79 -2.14 -4.02 -10.43
C SER A 79 -1.65 -3.47 -9.09
N SER A 80 -2.55 -3.28 -8.11
CA SER A 80 -2.20 -2.86 -6.75
C SER A 80 -1.39 -3.92 -6.02
N ALA A 81 -1.71 -5.20 -6.18
CA ALA A 81 -0.93 -6.29 -5.58
C ALA A 81 0.50 -6.33 -6.12
N VAL A 82 0.67 -6.20 -7.44
CA VAL A 82 1.98 -6.09 -8.10
C VAL A 82 2.72 -4.83 -7.63
N GLY A 83 2.03 -3.68 -7.61
CA GLY A 83 2.60 -2.40 -7.18
C GLY A 83 3.06 -2.40 -5.72
N ASN A 84 2.37 -3.11 -4.83
CA ASN A 84 2.78 -3.24 -3.43
C ASN A 84 4.00 -4.16 -3.25
N SER A 85 4.18 -5.14 -4.14
CA SER A 85 5.32 -6.06 -4.10
C SER A 85 6.58 -5.49 -4.75
N ALA A 86 6.42 -4.61 -5.74
CA ALA A 86 7.53 -4.04 -6.51
C ALA A 86 8.58 -3.29 -5.66
N PRO A 87 8.22 -2.42 -4.70
CA PRO A 87 9.20 -1.74 -3.86
C PRO A 87 10.06 -2.71 -3.04
N VAL A 88 9.46 -3.80 -2.55
CA VAL A 88 10.19 -4.82 -1.77
C VAL A 88 11.16 -5.59 -2.67
N ALA A 89 10.75 -5.91 -3.90
CA ALA A 89 11.63 -6.53 -4.88
C ALA A 89 12.80 -5.61 -5.27
N ILE A 90 12.53 -4.34 -5.54
CA ILE A 90 13.56 -3.33 -5.84
C ILE A 90 14.54 -3.20 -4.67
N PHE A 91 14.04 -3.12 -3.44
CA PHE A 91 14.87 -3.06 -2.24
C PHE A 91 15.79 -4.30 -2.11
N ALA A 92 15.26 -5.50 -2.35
CA ALA A 92 16.02 -6.74 -2.30
C ALA A 92 17.11 -6.80 -3.39
N VAL A 93 16.78 -6.39 -4.63
CA VAL A 93 17.73 -6.36 -5.76
C VAL A 93 18.84 -5.36 -5.50
N ILE A 94 18.53 -4.14 -5.05
CA ILE A 94 19.52 -3.13 -4.70
C ILE A 94 20.44 -3.66 -3.60
N GLY A 95 19.87 -4.30 -2.56
CA GLY A 95 20.66 -4.90 -1.48
C GLY A 95 21.60 -5.99 -1.98
N ALA A 96 21.14 -6.86 -2.88
CA ALA A 96 21.97 -7.93 -3.43
C ALA A 96 23.12 -7.39 -4.28
N ILE A 97 22.89 -6.39 -5.12
CA ILE A 97 23.91 -5.75 -5.95
C ILE A 97 24.90 -4.97 -5.08
N TRP A 98 24.37 -4.09 -4.23
CA TRP A 98 25.17 -3.17 -3.42
C TRP A 98 26.06 -3.88 -2.41
N ARG A 99 25.54 -4.91 -1.74
CA ARG A 99 26.31 -5.68 -0.74
C ARG A 99 27.37 -6.56 -1.38
N LYS A 100 27.13 -7.10 -2.56
CA LYS A 100 28.08 -7.95 -3.26
C LYS A 100 29.30 -7.17 -3.76
N ASP A 101 29.07 -5.96 -4.30
CA ASP A 101 30.17 -5.19 -4.93
C ASP A 101 30.96 -4.33 -3.94
N ASN A 102 30.39 -4.03 -2.77
CA ASN A 102 30.97 -3.06 -1.83
C ASN A 102 31.19 -3.62 -0.41
N SER A 103 31.10 -4.92 -0.19
CA SER A 103 31.23 -5.50 1.16
C SER A 103 32.57 -5.14 1.83
N GLU A 104 33.67 -5.21 1.11
CA GLU A 104 35.02 -4.88 1.61
C GLU A 104 35.23 -3.37 1.75
N LEU A 105 34.74 -2.57 0.81
CA LEU A 105 34.85 -1.11 0.84
C LEU A 105 33.99 -0.50 1.95
N ILE A 106 32.83 -1.09 2.24
CA ILE A 106 31.91 -0.63 3.27
C ILE A 106 32.48 -0.88 4.66
N GLU A 107 33.11 -2.02 4.88
CA GLU A 107 33.80 -2.35 6.13
C GLU A 107 35.03 -1.46 6.36
N ALA A 108 35.78 -1.17 5.31
CA ALA A 108 36.99 -0.36 5.37
C ALA A 108 36.75 1.14 5.49
N VAL A 109 35.71 1.69 4.84
CA VAL A 109 35.46 3.14 4.78
C VAL A 109 34.54 3.62 5.90
N THR A 110 33.62 2.77 6.37
CA THR A 110 32.63 3.27 7.32
C THR A 110 32.98 3.01 8.76
N GLY A 111 33.79 1.98 9.13
CA GLY A 111 33.94 1.63 10.55
C GLY A 111 32.59 1.71 11.33
N THR A 112 31.55 2.06 10.62
CA THR A 112 30.21 2.35 11.04
C THR A 112 29.28 1.27 10.54
N SER A 113 28.58 0.75 11.49
CA SER A 113 27.59 -0.29 11.45
C SER A 113 26.82 -0.42 10.12
N ILE A 114 26.51 -1.65 9.77
CA ILE A 114 25.52 -2.12 8.78
C ILE A 114 24.30 -1.20 8.62
N ARG A 115 23.91 -0.47 9.65
CA ARG A 115 22.80 0.52 9.65
C ARG A 115 22.93 1.67 8.65
N SER A 116 24.12 2.15 8.35
CA SER A 116 24.30 3.28 7.40
C SER A 116 24.10 2.85 5.95
N VAL A 117 24.48 1.62 5.63
CA VAL A 117 24.33 1.03 4.31
C VAL A 117 22.86 0.70 4.03
N GLU A 118 22.17 0.14 5.00
CA GLU A 118 20.74 -0.11 4.91
C GLU A 118 19.95 1.20 4.75
N GLY A 119 20.34 2.26 5.46
CA GLY A 119 19.75 3.58 5.31
C GLY A 119 19.85 4.11 3.88
N LEU A 120 21.01 4.00 3.27
CA LEU A 120 21.22 4.42 1.87
C LEU A 120 20.44 3.55 0.89
N GLN A 121 20.34 2.26 1.12
CA GLN A 121 19.52 1.33 0.33
C GLN A 121 18.05 1.72 0.36
N TYR A 122 17.52 2.10 1.53
CA TYR A 122 16.14 2.61 1.66
C TYR A 122 15.93 3.90 0.86
N ILE A 123 16.85 4.86 0.97
CA ILE A 123 16.75 6.14 0.24
C ILE A 123 16.74 5.93 -1.27
N ILE A 124 17.67 5.12 -1.80
CA ILE A 124 17.76 4.83 -3.23
C ILE A 124 16.50 4.11 -3.71
N SER A 125 16.05 3.09 -2.98
CA SER A 125 14.84 2.34 -3.31
C SER A 125 13.61 3.25 -3.30
N ALA A 126 13.47 4.11 -2.31
CA ALA A 126 12.38 5.07 -2.20
C ALA A 126 12.41 6.08 -3.36
N ALA A 127 13.59 6.58 -3.73
CA ALA A 127 13.74 7.51 -4.85
C ALA A 127 13.32 6.87 -6.18
N LEU A 128 13.80 5.67 -6.47
CA LEU A 128 13.43 4.95 -7.69
C LEU A 128 11.93 4.66 -7.75
N CYS A 129 11.35 4.12 -6.69
CA CYS A 129 9.92 3.82 -6.62
C CYS A 129 9.08 5.09 -6.76
N SER A 130 9.51 6.19 -6.15
CA SER A 130 8.81 7.48 -6.21
C SER A 130 8.82 8.08 -7.62
N VAL A 131 9.96 8.05 -8.29
CA VAL A 131 10.08 8.56 -9.67
C VAL A 131 9.21 7.74 -10.60
N VAL A 132 9.29 6.40 -10.54
CA VAL A 132 8.45 5.50 -11.33
C VAL A 132 6.98 5.74 -11.01
N GLY A 133 6.61 5.90 -9.74
CA GLY A 133 5.25 6.17 -9.30
C GLY A 133 4.70 7.48 -9.87
N VAL A 134 5.45 8.57 -9.80
CA VAL A 134 5.03 9.88 -10.37
C VAL A 134 4.85 9.77 -11.87
N ILE A 135 5.81 9.18 -12.60
CA ILE A 135 5.71 9.01 -14.06
C ILE A 135 4.46 8.20 -14.41
N THR A 136 4.23 7.09 -13.72
CA THR A 136 3.09 6.21 -13.96
C THR A 136 1.76 6.92 -13.70
N VAL A 137 1.67 7.71 -12.61
CA VAL A 137 0.47 8.51 -12.29
C VAL A 137 0.23 9.57 -13.34
N LEU A 138 1.27 10.30 -13.77
CA LEU A 138 1.13 11.34 -14.79
C LEU A 138 0.71 10.78 -16.14
N LEU A 139 1.30 9.66 -16.56
CA LEU A 139 0.93 8.97 -17.81
C LEU A 139 -0.49 8.41 -17.73
N GLY A 140 -0.82 7.73 -16.63
CA GLY A 140 -2.16 7.18 -16.40
C GLY A 140 -3.24 8.27 -16.43
N MET A 141 -3.00 9.41 -15.78
CA MET A 141 -3.96 10.53 -15.77
C MET A 141 -4.11 11.21 -17.13
N LYS A 142 -3.12 11.15 -18.03
CA LYS A 142 -3.29 11.62 -19.43
C LYS A 142 -4.26 10.74 -20.20
N MET A 143 -4.24 9.44 -19.99
CA MET A 143 -5.04 8.45 -20.71
C MET A 143 -6.48 8.36 -20.17
N VAL A 144 -6.69 8.63 -18.89
CA VAL A 144 -7.99 8.50 -18.24
C VAL A 144 -8.90 9.69 -18.55
N ARG A 145 -10.17 9.39 -18.91
CA ARG A 145 -11.25 10.37 -19.08
C ARG A 145 -12.39 10.03 -18.12
N GLU A 146 -12.79 11.00 -17.32
CA GLU A 146 -14.00 10.90 -16.50
C GLU A 146 -15.22 11.09 -17.40
N ARG A 147 -16.04 10.04 -17.56
CA ARG A 147 -17.21 10.04 -18.46
C ARG A 147 -18.52 10.30 -17.71
N THR A 148 -18.58 9.89 -16.45
CA THR A 148 -19.77 10.13 -15.61
C THR A 148 -19.54 11.38 -14.77
N VAL A 149 -20.30 12.44 -15.06
CA VAL A 149 -20.34 13.65 -14.24
C VAL A 149 -21.51 13.52 -13.28
N TYR A 150 -21.22 13.20 -12.03
CA TYR A 150 -22.24 13.32 -10.98
C TYR A 150 -22.42 14.80 -10.64
N THR A 151 -23.53 15.37 -11.00
CA THR A 151 -24.01 16.67 -10.48
C THR A 151 -24.51 16.42 -9.06
N ALA A 152 -23.58 16.28 -8.13
CA ALA A 152 -23.95 16.24 -6.73
C ALA A 152 -24.45 17.63 -6.31
N GLU A 153 -25.65 17.72 -5.78
CA GLU A 153 -26.09 18.90 -5.05
C GLU A 153 -25.01 19.26 -4.02
N LYS A 154 -24.68 20.53 -3.90
CA LYS A 154 -23.74 21.03 -2.89
C LYS A 154 -24.35 20.89 -1.49
N LYS A 155 -24.39 19.68 -0.95
CA LYS A 155 -24.75 19.45 0.45
C LYS A 155 -23.55 19.78 1.33
N ASN A 156 -23.84 20.36 2.48
CA ASN A 156 -22.81 20.62 3.49
C ASN A 156 -22.14 19.28 3.87
N PRO A 157 -20.80 19.16 3.83
CA PRO A 157 -20.08 17.93 4.16
C PRO A 157 -20.46 17.34 5.53
N LEU A 158 -20.76 18.20 6.52
CA LEU A 158 -21.18 17.78 7.86
C LEU A 158 -22.53 17.05 7.85
N VAL A 159 -23.48 17.48 7.02
CA VAL A 159 -24.78 16.78 6.86
C VAL A 159 -24.56 15.40 6.27
N GLY A 160 -23.71 15.28 5.24
CA GLY A 160 -23.36 13.99 4.65
C GLY A 160 -22.70 13.05 5.67
N PHE A 161 -21.87 13.56 6.57
CA PHE A 161 -21.24 12.78 7.65
C PHE A 161 -22.30 12.26 8.65
N VAL A 162 -23.24 13.09 9.05
CA VAL A 162 -24.37 12.70 9.93
C VAL A 162 -25.25 11.65 9.28
N ASP A 163 -25.52 11.78 7.98
CA ASP A 163 -26.31 10.79 7.22
C ASP A 163 -25.62 9.42 7.18
N ILE A 164 -24.29 9.39 7.06
CA ILE A 164 -23.50 8.15 7.12
C ILE A 164 -23.59 7.53 8.51
N ILE A 165 -23.44 8.31 9.59
CA ILE A 165 -23.54 7.82 10.97
C ILE A 165 -24.92 7.23 11.27
N LYS A 166 -25.97 7.81 10.74
CA LYS A 166 -27.37 7.32 10.91
C LYS A 166 -27.66 6.07 10.09
N ASN A 167 -26.86 5.76 9.10
CA ASN A 167 -27.08 4.62 8.22
C ASN A 167 -26.52 3.32 8.82
N LYS A 168 -27.41 2.41 9.23
CA LYS A 168 -27.07 1.10 9.79
C LYS A 168 -26.14 0.26 8.88
N TYR A 169 -26.37 0.31 7.58
CA TYR A 169 -25.54 -0.44 6.62
C TYR A 169 -24.16 0.16 6.46
N ALA A 170 -24.03 1.49 6.55
CA ALA A 170 -22.73 2.16 6.54
C ALA A 170 -21.88 1.74 7.75
N TRP A 171 -22.48 1.62 8.94
CA TRP A 171 -21.80 1.14 10.13
C TRP A 171 -21.25 -0.27 9.98
N THR A 172 -21.98 -1.17 9.36
CA THR A 172 -21.51 -2.54 9.11
C THR A 172 -20.23 -2.54 8.26
N ILE A 173 -20.18 -1.69 7.23
CA ILE A 173 -19.00 -1.55 6.38
C ILE A 173 -17.84 -0.92 7.16
N ILE A 174 -18.10 0.15 7.91
CA ILE A 174 -17.07 0.86 8.71
C ILE A 174 -16.43 -0.10 9.73
N VAL A 175 -17.24 -0.83 10.49
CA VAL A 175 -16.75 -1.79 11.49
C VAL A 175 -15.98 -2.93 10.80
N SER A 176 -16.46 -3.43 9.67
CA SER A 176 -15.77 -4.46 8.90
C SER A 176 -14.39 -3.99 8.41
N GLU A 177 -14.30 -2.78 7.85
CA GLU A 177 -13.02 -2.21 7.41
C GLU A 177 -12.08 -1.91 8.58
N PHE A 178 -12.62 -1.45 9.71
CA PHE A 178 -11.83 -1.26 10.94
C PHE A 178 -11.20 -2.57 11.41
N LEU A 179 -12.00 -3.64 11.54
CA LEU A 179 -11.50 -4.96 11.94
C LEU A 179 -10.49 -5.52 10.94
N LYS A 180 -10.75 -5.36 9.64
CA LYS A 180 -9.84 -5.76 8.57
C LYS A 180 -8.47 -5.05 8.65
N SER A 181 -8.43 -3.83 9.15
CA SER A 181 -7.19 -3.05 9.30
C SER A 181 -6.21 -3.69 10.29
N PHE A 182 -6.68 -4.48 11.27
CA PHE A 182 -5.82 -5.25 12.17
C PHE A 182 -4.94 -6.27 11.44
N ARG A 183 -5.37 -6.75 10.29
CA ARG A 183 -4.54 -7.60 9.42
C ARG A 183 -3.24 -6.90 9.00
N GLY A 184 -3.23 -5.58 8.94
CA GLY A 184 -2.04 -4.79 8.59
C GLY A 184 -0.88 -4.98 9.56
N VAL A 185 -1.16 -5.36 10.83
CA VAL A 185 -0.13 -5.62 11.83
C VAL A 185 0.84 -6.71 11.35
N ALA A 186 0.35 -7.78 10.75
CA ALA A 186 1.18 -8.86 10.22
C ALA A 186 2.18 -8.34 9.17
N THR A 187 1.72 -7.49 8.25
CA THR A 187 2.57 -6.89 7.20
C THR A 187 3.65 -5.98 7.77
N TYR A 188 3.35 -5.26 8.85
CA TYR A 188 4.36 -4.42 9.52
C TYR A 188 5.39 -5.27 10.27
N MET A 189 4.97 -6.39 10.87
CA MET A 189 5.87 -7.31 11.59
C MET A 189 6.79 -8.10 10.67
N GLU A 190 6.46 -8.32 9.40
CA GLU A 190 7.28 -9.06 8.42
C GLU A 190 8.73 -8.56 8.34
N ALA A 191 8.95 -7.25 8.41
CA ALA A 191 10.30 -6.67 8.37
C ALA A 191 11.11 -7.03 9.63
N PHE A 192 10.47 -7.01 10.80
CA PHE A 192 11.10 -7.38 12.08
C PHE A 192 11.40 -8.88 12.14
N ILE A 193 10.47 -9.70 11.65
CA ILE A 193 10.66 -11.16 11.56
C ILE A 193 11.81 -11.47 10.60
N ALA A 194 11.88 -10.82 9.44
CA ALA A 194 12.97 -11.00 8.50
C ALA A 194 14.33 -10.62 9.12
N ALA A 195 14.38 -9.53 9.86
CA ALA A 195 15.60 -9.10 10.54
C ALA A 195 16.00 -10.05 11.69
N ALA A 196 15.02 -10.46 12.52
CA ALA A 196 15.28 -11.25 13.73
C ALA A 196 15.56 -12.73 13.41
N VAL A 197 14.80 -13.33 12.47
CA VAL A 197 14.85 -14.77 12.18
C VAL A 197 15.81 -15.07 11.03
N LEU A 198 15.77 -14.26 9.96
CA LEU A 198 16.57 -14.49 8.75
C LEU A 198 17.88 -13.68 8.74
N GLY A 199 18.10 -12.82 9.74
CA GLY A 199 19.28 -11.99 9.88
C GLY A 199 19.44 -10.88 8.82
N ASP A 200 18.46 -10.71 7.93
CA ASP A 200 18.51 -9.72 6.85
C ASP A 200 17.12 -9.21 6.47
N ILE A 201 16.92 -7.90 6.56
CA ILE A 201 15.67 -7.23 6.19
C ILE A 201 15.35 -7.42 4.70
N SER A 202 16.34 -7.54 3.83
CA SER A 202 16.14 -7.74 2.38
C SER A 202 15.42 -9.06 2.09
N LYS A 203 15.51 -10.05 2.97
CA LYS A 203 14.79 -11.33 2.87
C LYS A 203 13.30 -11.22 3.13
N LYS A 204 12.79 -10.04 3.52
CA LYS A 204 11.35 -9.76 3.58
C LYS A 204 10.61 -10.14 2.29
N ILE A 205 11.31 -10.13 1.15
CA ILE A 205 10.73 -10.54 -0.12
C ILE A 205 10.17 -11.96 -0.09
N LEU A 206 10.75 -12.86 0.71
CA LEU A 206 10.29 -14.24 0.85
C LEU A 206 8.89 -14.33 1.47
N PHE A 207 8.48 -13.33 2.27
CA PHE A 207 7.12 -13.24 2.83
C PHE A 207 6.17 -12.52 1.87
N VAL A 208 6.61 -11.43 1.25
CA VAL A 208 5.75 -10.56 0.42
C VAL A 208 5.42 -11.21 -0.92
N LEU A 209 6.37 -11.93 -1.55
CA LEU A 209 6.18 -12.50 -2.88
C LEU A 209 5.08 -13.58 -2.92
N PRO A 210 5.02 -14.55 -2.00
CA PRO A 210 3.93 -15.52 -1.96
C PRO A 210 2.56 -14.86 -1.75
N VAL A 211 2.49 -13.83 -0.90
CA VAL A 211 1.25 -13.06 -0.67
C VAL A 211 0.82 -12.32 -1.94
N GLY A 212 1.75 -11.71 -2.66
CA GLY A 212 1.49 -11.05 -3.95
C GLY A 212 0.95 -12.02 -4.99
N ILE A 213 1.59 -13.18 -5.16
CA ILE A 213 1.15 -14.24 -6.08
C ILE A 213 -0.23 -14.76 -5.68
N GLY A 214 -0.43 -15.08 -4.40
CA GLY A 214 -1.71 -15.56 -3.87
C GLY A 214 -2.84 -14.56 -4.11
N THR A 215 -2.58 -13.27 -3.95
CA THR A 215 -3.55 -12.20 -4.23
C THR A 215 -3.90 -12.14 -5.72
N ALA A 216 -2.91 -12.21 -6.60
CA ALA A 216 -3.14 -12.19 -8.05
C ALA A 216 -3.97 -13.41 -8.50
N VAL A 217 -3.63 -14.62 -8.04
CA VAL A 217 -4.38 -15.84 -8.32
C VAL A 217 -5.80 -15.75 -7.75
N GLY A 218 -5.95 -15.28 -6.51
CA GLY A 218 -7.26 -15.10 -5.89
C GLY A 218 -8.17 -14.17 -6.69
N MET A 219 -7.63 -13.06 -7.22
CA MET A 219 -8.38 -12.12 -8.05
C MET A 219 -8.81 -12.71 -9.40
N LEU A 220 -8.03 -13.59 -9.98
CA LEU A 220 -8.43 -14.31 -11.19
C LEU A 220 -9.55 -15.31 -10.90
N VAL A 221 -9.43 -16.04 -9.81
CA VAL A 221 -10.36 -17.09 -9.41
C VAL A 221 -11.72 -16.52 -8.96
N ILE A 222 -11.73 -15.33 -8.33
CA ILE A 222 -12.97 -14.75 -7.78
C ILE A 222 -14.04 -14.52 -8.86
N ASN A 223 -13.63 -14.16 -10.08
CA ASN A 223 -14.54 -13.96 -11.19
C ASN A 223 -15.26 -15.25 -11.62
N PHE A 224 -14.61 -16.40 -11.44
CA PHE A 224 -15.22 -17.72 -11.69
C PHE A 224 -16.14 -18.11 -10.54
N LEU A 225 -15.74 -17.83 -9.31
CA LEU A 225 -16.52 -18.14 -8.11
C LEU A 225 -17.81 -17.32 -8.05
N LEU A 226 -17.77 -16.05 -8.41
CA LEU A 226 -18.95 -15.15 -8.47
C LEU A 226 -20.00 -15.59 -9.50
N LYS A 227 -19.66 -16.46 -10.46
CA LYS A 227 -20.66 -17.08 -11.36
C LYS A 227 -21.47 -18.17 -10.69
N LYS A 228 -20.96 -18.76 -9.60
CA LYS A 228 -21.57 -19.91 -8.91
C LYS A 228 -22.10 -19.56 -7.52
N PHE A 229 -21.50 -18.60 -6.85
CA PHE A 229 -21.77 -18.24 -5.46
C PHE A 229 -22.05 -16.75 -5.34
N ASP A 230 -22.91 -16.40 -4.42
CA ASP A 230 -23.18 -15.01 -4.08
C ASP A 230 -21.98 -14.36 -3.39
N ALA A 231 -21.79 -13.06 -3.60
CA ALA A 231 -20.70 -12.28 -2.99
C ALA A 231 -20.68 -12.40 -1.45
N ARG A 232 -21.88 -12.51 -0.81
CA ARG A 232 -22.00 -12.71 0.63
C ARG A 232 -21.44 -14.06 1.07
N GLN A 233 -21.72 -15.14 0.34
CA GLN A 233 -21.22 -16.49 0.65
C GLN A 233 -19.70 -16.55 0.52
N LEU A 234 -19.14 -15.94 -0.54
CA LEU A 234 -17.70 -15.87 -0.75
C LEU A 234 -17.00 -15.06 0.35
N TYR A 235 -17.61 -13.97 0.78
CA TYR A 235 -17.07 -13.15 1.87
C TYR A 235 -16.98 -13.94 3.19
N ILE A 236 -18.06 -14.66 3.55
CA ILE A 236 -18.10 -15.50 4.75
C ILE A 236 -17.08 -16.64 4.64
N ALA A 237 -17.05 -17.34 3.50
CA ALA A 237 -16.11 -18.44 3.26
C ALA A 237 -14.65 -17.98 3.36
N SER A 238 -14.32 -16.81 2.80
CA SER A 238 -12.97 -16.23 2.90
C SER A 238 -12.60 -15.89 4.33
N GLY A 239 -13.55 -15.41 5.13
CA GLY A 239 -13.35 -15.13 6.56
C GLY A 239 -13.03 -16.41 7.35
N ILE A 240 -13.82 -17.46 7.16
CA ILE A 240 -13.59 -18.76 7.81
C ILE A 240 -12.23 -19.33 7.41
N TYR A 241 -11.92 -19.33 6.11
CA TYR A 241 -10.62 -19.77 5.60
C TYR A 241 -9.45 -18.99 6.25
N SER A 242 -9.58 -17.68 6.36
CA SER A 242 -8.56 -16.84 6.98
C SER A 242 -8.33 -17.20 8.45
N VAL A 243 -9.39 -17.42 9.22
CA VAL A 243 -9.28 -17.84 10.62
C VAL A 243 -8.60 -19.20 10.73
N CYS A 244 -9.03 -20.19 9.95
CA CYS A 244 -8.42 -21.53 9.95
C CYS A 244 -6.94 -21.48 9.57
N ALA A 245 -6.58 -20.73 8.52
CA ALA A 245 -5.19 -20.59 8.09
C ALA A 245 -4.30 -19.95 9.17
N ASN A 246 -4.80 -18.93 9.87
CA ASN A 246 -4.06 -18.28 10.96
C ASN A 246 -3.93 -19.22 12.18
N CYS A 247 -4.95 -20.01 12.52
CA CYS A 247 -4.85 -21.00 13.60
C CYS A 247 -3.82 -22.07 13.28
N ILE A 248 -3.77 -22.56 12.03
CA ILE A 248 -2.78 -23.55 11.60
C ILE A 248 -1.37 -22.93 11.67
N ALA A 249 -1.19 -21.71 11.15
CA ALA A 249 0.09 -21.02 11.19
C ALA A 249 0.58 -20.80 12.62
N PHE A 250 -0.32 -20.39 13.53
CA PHE A 250 -0.01 -20.25 14.95
C PHE A 250 0.39 -21.58 15.59
N GLY A 251 -0.37 -22.65 15.32
CA GLY A 251 -0.08 -23.99 15.85
C GLY A 251 1.28 -24.53 15.39
N VAL A 252 1.60 -24.35 14.12
CA VAL A 252 2.92 -24.73 13.58
C VAL A 252 4.04 -23.87 14.20
N GLY A 253 3.85 -22.54 14.28
CA GLY A 253 4.86 -21.66 14.88
C GLY A 253 5.07 -21.84 16.38
N TYR A 254 4.08 -22.38 17.10
CA TYR A 254 4.21 -22.70 18.53
C TYR A 254 4.88 -24.05 18.77
N ALA A 255 4.79 -24.97 17.79
CA ALA A 255 5.36 -26.32 17.88
C ALA A 255 6.87 -26.38 17.54
N TYR A 256 7.40 -25.31 16.95
CA TYR A 256 8.84 -25.13 16.62
C TYR A 256 9.46 -24.02 17.45
#